data_a8ca2a3baae68cee478e12696dbe547d
#
_entry.id   a8ca2a3baae68cee478e12696dbe547d
#
_cell.length_a   1.000
_cell.length_b   1.000
_cell.length_c   1.000
_cell.angle_alpha   90.00
_cell.angle_beta   90.00
_cell.angle_gamma   90.00
#
_symmetry.space_group_name_H-M   'P 1'
#
loop_
_entity.id
_entity.type
_entity.pdbx_description
1 polymer ?
#
loop_
_entity_poly.entity_id
_entity_poly.type
_entity_poly.pdbx_seq_one_letter_code
_entity_poly.pdbx_strand_id
1 'polypeptide(L)'
;MKHSDISIDARKQELALYLDKQPYVTELDGITLKIAKNVFPSDFGLTSSFFGNFILQQPPAETALDMGCGSGYFAFLLKKIGCESVMGVDFNRDAVHCTLENTHLNPELAPIDFLHSDLFADVPHALFDLIVFNFNYYPSDGKFGLNEDGGRDILKRFFHQVKDYITEHTRIYIPYSEFVGEAHDPKNIGPDFGFSVTVEESTVNHAGAHYIYKVIKA
;
A
#
# COMPACT_ATOMS: atom_id res chain seq x y z
N MET A 1 9.88 -24.97 15.85
CA MET A 1 10.62 -23.77 16.28
C MET A 1 9.79 -22.59 15.81
N LYS A 2 9.33 -21.73 16.71
CA LYS A 2 8.51 -20.55 16.35
C LYS A 2 9.42 -19.52 15.66
N HIS A 3 9.11 -19.19 14.42
CA HIS A 3 9.86 -18.26 13.56
C HIS A 3 9.43 -16.81 13.77
N SER A 4 9.55 -16.24 14.96
CA SER A 4 9.24 -14.84 15.17
C SER A 4 10.04 -14.26 16.34
N ASP A 5 11.33 -14.01 16.11
CA ASP A 5 12.19 -13.40 17.14
C ASP A 5 12.65 -11.96 16.81
N ILE A 6 12.04 -11.28 15.83
CA ILE A 6 12.18 -9.82 15.76
C ILE A 6 10.99 -9.21 16.48
N SER A 7 11.26 -8.60 17.64
CA SER A 7 10.24 -7.90 18.40
C SER A 7 9.70 -6.70 17.60
N ILE A 8 8.45 -6.32 17.82
CA ILE A 8 7.85 -5.09 17.28
C ILE A 8 8.75 -3.88 17.58
N ASP A 9 9.41 -3.88 18.75
CA ASP A 9 10.31 -2.81 19.16
C ASP A 9 11.58 -2.73 18.30
N ALA A 10 12.16 -3.87 17.88
CA ALA A 10 13.30 -3.88 16.98
C ALA A 10 12.94 -3.31 15.61
N ARG A 11 11.74 -3.62 15.09
CA ARG A 11 11.23 -3.04 13.83
C ARG A 11 10.95 -1.54 13.95
N LYS A 12 10.42 -1.08 15.08
CA LYS A 12 10.24 0.36 15.34
C LYS A 12 11.58 1.09 15.36
N GLN A 13 12.61 0.50 15.98
CA GLN A 13 13.96 1.06 15.98
C GLN A 13 14.56 1.13 14.58
N GLU A 14 14.39 0.07 13.78
CA GLU A 14 14.84 0.06 12.40
C GLU A 14 14.12 1.15 11.56
N LEU A 15 12.78 1.26 11.68
CA LEU A 15 12.03 2.33 11.02
C LEU A 15 12.52 3.72 11.43
N ALA A 16 12.81 3.94 12.70
CA ALA A 16 13.31 5.21 13.19
C ALA A 16 14.60 5.64 12.46
N LEU A 17 15.51 4.70 12.15
CA LEU A 17 16.72 4.99 11.38
C LEU A 17 16.44 5.47 9.95
N TYR A 18 15.38 4.96 9.32
CA TYR A 18 14.94 5.44 8.00
C TYR A 18 14.32 6.84 8.08
N LEU A 19 13.52 7.08 9.11
CA LEU A 19 12.88 8.38 9.34
C LEU A 19 13.91 9.48 9.66
N ASP A 20 14.96 9.16 10.40
CA ASP A 20 16.03 10.12 10.74
C ASP A 20 16.87 10.52 9.50
N LYS A 21 16.91 9.69 8.47
CA LYS A 21 17.61 10.01 7.19
C LYS A 21 16.80 10.95 6.29
N GLN A 22 15.50 11.11 6.52
CA GLN A 22 14.62 11.89 5.65
C GLN A 22 14.95 13.40 5.65
N PRO A 23 14.88 14.08 4.47
CA PRO A 23 14.57 13.51 3.15
C PRO A 23 15.80 12.85 2.52
N TYR A 24 15.58 11.79 1.73
CA TYR A 24 16.60 11.12 0.94
C TYR A 24 16.05 10.62 -0.40
N VAL A 25 16.93 10.22 -1.31
CA VAL A 25 16.58 9.64 -2.61
C VAL A 25 17.00 8.17 -2.63
N THR A 26 16.16 7.32 -3.16
CA THR A 26 16.41 5.89 -3.37
C THR A 26 15.92 5.46 -4.75
N GLU A 27 16.27 4.27 -5.18
CA GLU A 27 15.79 3.67 -6.42
C GLU A 27 15.19 2.30 -6.12
N LEU A 28 13.96 2.07 -6.56
CA LEU A 28 13.26 0.79 -6.46
C LEU A 28 12.70 0.42 -7.84
N ASP A 29 13.04 -0.77 -8.33
CA ASP A 29 12.56 -1.30 -9.61
C ASP A 29 12.73 -0.32 -10.79
N GLY A 30 13.83 0.44 -10.80
CA GLY A 30 14.12 1.46 -11.80
C GLY A 30 13.23 2.71 -11.70
N ILE A 31 12.62 2.96 -10.54
CA ILE A 31 11.87 4.16 -10.21
C ILE A 31 12.69 4.96 -9.21
N THR A 32 13.02 6.20 -9.54
CA THR A 32 13.72 7.11 -8.64
C THR A 32 12.74 7.78 -7.69
N LEU A 33 12.91 7.58 -6.39
CA LEU A 33 12.00 8.05 -5.36
C LEU A 33 12.72 8.96 -4.38
N LYS A 34 12.26 10.19 -4.23
CA LYS A 34 12.52 11.00 -3.07
C LYS A 34 11.58 10.54 -1.96
N ILE A 35 12.12 10.19 -0.82
CA ILE A 35 11.35 9.91 0.41
C ILE A 35 11.37 11.19 1.25
N ALA A 36 10.29 11.93 1.17
CA ALA A 36 10.17 13.21 1.89
C ALA A 36 9.99 13.00 3.39
N LYS A 37 10.18 14.07 4.16
CA LYS A 37 9.93 14.05 5.61
C LYS A 37 8.46 13.73 5.87
N ASN A 38 8.19 12.95 6.91
CA ASN A 38 6.84 12.48 7.28
C ASN A 38 6.16 11.57 6.25
N VAL A 39 6.88 11.02 5.28
CA VAL A 39 6.38 10.01 4.34
C VAL A 39 6.94 8.66 4.72
N PHE A 40 6.08 7.62 4.72
CA PHE A 40 6.55 6.27 5.03
C PHE A 40 7.57 5.79 3.98
N PRO A 41 8.73 5.27 4.40
CA PRO A 41 9.77 4.84 3.46
C PRO A 41 9.34 3.62 2.65
N SER A 42 9.23 3.75 1.32
CA SER A 42 8.84 2.64 0.43
C SER A 42 9.91 1.56 0.32
N ASP A 43 11.16 1.88 0.63
CA ASP A 43 12.31 0.96 0.69
C ASP A 43 12.51 0.33 2.08
N PHE A 44 11.60 0.58 3.02
CA PHE A 44 11.65 -0.02 4.34
C PHE A 44 10.99 -1.40 4.36
N GLY A 45 11.76 -2.39 4.77
CA GLY A 45 11.27 -3.75 4.98
C GLY A 45 10.99 -4.53 3.68
N LEU A 46 10.53 -5.76 3.86
CA LEU A 46 10.34 -6.70 2.75
C LEU A 46 8.99 -6.55 2.04
N THR A 47 7.97 -6.05 2.75
CA THR A 47 6.59 -6.05 2.22
C THR A 47 6.46 -5.25 0.94
N SER A 48 7.07 -4.05 0.88
CA SER A 48 6.99 -3.20 -0.31
C SER A 48 7.67 -3.83 -1.51
N SER A 49 8.87 -4.40 -1.34
CA SER A 49 9.59 -5.07 -2.43
C SER A 49 8.91 -6.37 -2.88
N PHE A 50 8.38 -7.16 -1.95
CA PHE A 50 7.63 -8.37 -2.26
C PHE A 50 6.34 -8.04 -3.03
N PHE A 51 5.60 -7.04 -2.57
CA PHE A 51 4.39 -6.60 -3.25
C PHE A 51 4.69 -5.91 -4.59
N GLY A 52 5.77 -5.14 -4.69
CA GLY A 52 6.23 -4.54 -5.94
C GLY A 52 6.55 -5.58 -7.01
N ASN A 53 7.31 -6.62 -6.64
CA ASN A 53 7.60 -7.74 -7.52
C ASN A 53 6.34 -8.47 -8.00
N PHE A 54 5.35 -8.63 -7.14
CA PHE A 54 4.06 -9.21 -7.51
C PHE A 54 3.31 -8.31 -8.50
N ILE A 55 3.24 -6.99 -8.26
CA ILE A 55 2.56 -6.05 -9.15
C ILE A 55 3.20 -6.06 -10.54
N LEU A 56 4.53 -6.10 -10.63
CA LEU A 56 5.26 -6.14 -11.90
C LEU A 56 4.89 -7.34 -12.79
N GLN A 57 4.32 -8.39 -12.23
CA GLN A 57 3.88 -9.60 -12.94
C GLN A 57 2.38 -9.58 -13.28
N GLN A 58 1.65 -8.55 -12.83
CA GLN A 58 0.22 -8.47 -13.09
C GLN A 58 -0.07 -7.93 -14.50
N PRO A 59 -1.15 -8.37 -15.14
CA PRO A 59 -1.62 -7.75 -16.38
C PRO A 59 -2.09 -6.31 -16.08
N PRO A 60 -1.89 -5.38 -17.03
CA PRO A 60 -2.35 -4.01 -16.90
C PRO A 60 -3.87 -3.92 -16.73
N ALA A 61 -4.34 -2.75 -16.40
CA ALA A 61 -5.74 -2.39 -16.26
C ALA A 61 -6.01 -1.06 -16.98
N GLU A 62 -7.25 -0.83 -17.38
CA GLU A 62 -7.66 0.47 -17.93
C GLU A 62 -7.62 1.53 -16.83
N THR A 63 -8.19 1.21 -15.67
CA THR A 63 -8.23 2.10 -14.50
C THR A 63 -7.60 1.45 -13.27
N ALA A 64 -6.68 2.14 -12.61
CA ALA A 64 -6.01 1.63 -11.42
C ALA A 64 -5.92 2.66 -10.29
N LEU A 65 -6.01 2.18 -9.05
CA LEU A 65 -5.91 3.00 -7.83
C LEU A 65 -4.83 2.47 -6.90
N ASP A 66 -3.92 3.35 -6.50
CA ASP A 66 -2.99 3.15 -5.38
C ASP A 66 -3.55 3.84 -4.13
N MET A 67 -4.12 3.07 -3.23
CA MET A 67 -4.69 3.57 -1.98
C MET A 67 -3.60 3.68 -0.91
N GLY A 68 -3.43 4.88 -0.35
CA GLY A 68 -2.32 5.16 0.57
C GLY A 68 -0.98 5.21 -0.18
N CYS A 69 -0.88 6.06 -1.20
CA CYS A 69 0.21 6.03 -2.17
C CYS A 69 1.61 6.40 -1.61
N GLY A 70 1.69 7.05 -0.45
CA GLY A 70 2.96 7.39 0.19
C GLY A 70 3.89 8.20 -0.73
N SER A 71 5.04 7.62 -1.11
CA SER A 71 5.96 8.22 -2.07
C SER A 71 5.54 8.04 -3.54
N GLY A 72 4.45 7.35 -3.81
CA GLY A 72 3.94 7.03 -5.16
C GLY A 72 4.49 5.74 -5.76
N TYR A 73 5.29 4.97 -5.03
CA TYR A 73 5.97 3.79 -5.57
C TYR A 73 5.04 2.82 -6.31
N PHE A 74 3.92 2.44 -5.72
CA PHE A 74 3.00 1.51 -6.37
C PHE A 74 2.23 2.16 -7.52
N ALA A 75 1.88 3.44 -7.42
CA ALA A 75 1.27 4.17 -8.54
C ALA A 75 2.20 4.20 -9.76
N PHE A 76 3.51 4.41 -9.57
CA PHE A 76 4.50 4.32 -10.64
C PHE A 76 4.65 2.89 -11.18
N LEU A 77 4.60 1.86 -10.33
CA LEU A 77 4.59 0.47 -10.80
C LEU A 77 3.36 0.15 -11.65
N LEU A 78 2.17 0.63 -11.26
CA LEU A 78 0.95 0.47 -12.05
C LEU A 78 1.10 1.11 -13.44
N LYS A 79 1.71 2.29 -13.54
CA LYS A 79 2.04 2.88 -14.86
C LYS A 79 3.08 2.05 -15.61
N LYS A 80 4.09 1.56 -14.94
CA LYS A 80 5.16 0.76 -15.53
C LYS A 80 4.67 -0.55 -16.15
N ILE A 81 3.67 -1.20 -15.55
CA ILE A 81 3.03 -2.40 -16.14
C ILE A 81 2.04 -2.06 -17.25
N GLY A 82 1.79 -0.78 -17.53
CA GLY A 82 0.96 -0.33 -18.66
C GLY A 82 -0.50 -0.01 -18.31
N CYS A 83 -0.84 0.25 -17.04
CA CYS A 83 -2.18 0.76 -16.71
C CYS A 83 -2.40 2.12 -17.39
N GLU A 84 -3.57 2.30 -18.03
CA GLU A 84 -3.84 3.49 -18.86
C GLU A 84 -4.07 4.73 -17.99
N SER A 85 -5.00 4.64 -17.03
CA SER A 85 -5.31 5.68 -16.05
C SER A 85 -4.92 5.20 -14.65
N VAL A 86 -4.07 5.95 -13.96
CA VAL A 86 -3.64 5.63 -12.60
C VAL A 86 -3.92 6.82 -11.69
N MET A 87 -4.57 6.54 -10.57
CA MET A 87 -4.77 7.48 -9.47
C MET A 87 -4.03 6.99 -8.23
N GLY A 88 -3.34 7.88 -7.53
CA GLY A 88 -2.80 7.63 -6.19
C GLY A 88 -3.47 8.54 -5.17
N VAL A 89 -3.89 8.00 -4.03
CA VAL A 89 -4.50 8.82 -2.98
C VAL A 89 -3.80 8.59 -1.65
N ASP A 90 -3.67 9.65 -0.86
CA ASP A 90 -3.15 9.56 0.50
C ASP A 90 -3.83 10.61 1.39
N PHE A 91 -4.08 10.26 2.65
CA PHE A 91 -4.60 11.21 3.63
C PHE A 91 -3.51 12.17 4.15
N ASN A 92 -2.23 11.82 4.00
CA ASN A 92 -1.09 12.62 4.36
C ASN A 92 -0.74 13.60 3.22
N ARG A 93 -0.90 14.90 3.47
CA ARG A 93 -0.54 15.95 2.50
C ARG A 93 0.93 15.93 2.10
N ASP A 94 1.84 15.57 3.02
CA ASP A 94 3.27 15.46 2.72
C ASP A 94 3.55 14.32 1.73
N ALA A 95 2.77 13.24 1.79
CA ALA A 95 2.83 12.15 0.82
C ALA A 95 2.38 12.61 -0.58
N VAL A 96 1.24 13.29 -0.68
CA VAL A 96 0.76 13.83 -1.97
C VAL A 96 1.76 14.83 -2.57
N HIS A 97 2.36 15.70 -1.76
CA HIS A 97 3.44 16.59 -2.21
C HIS A 97 4.65 15.82 -2.71
N CYS A 98 5.04 14.77 -1.99
CA CYS A 98 6.16 13.91 -2.34
C CYS A 98 5.93 13.22 -3.70
N THR A 99 4.72 12.73 -3.99
CA THR A 99 4.40 12.08 -5.26
C THR A 99 4.51 13.04 -6.44
N LEU A 100 4.10 14.29 -6.27
CA LEU A 100 4.25 15.31 -7.32
C LEU A 100 5.73 15.58 -7.65
N GLU A 101 6.60 15.66 -6.64
CA GLU A 101 8.04 15.76 -6.85
C GLU A 101 8.61 14.52 -7.55
N ASN A 102 8.17 13.32 -7.15
CA ASN A 102 8.59 12.06 -7.74
C ASN A 102 8.10 11.88 -9.19
N THR A 103 6.98 12.48 -9.57
CA THR A 103 6.55 12.52 -10.98
C THR A 103 7.55 13.26 -11.86
N HIS A 104 8.18 14.34 -11.38
CA HIS A 104 9.23 15.03 -12.10
C HIS A 104 10.54 14.22 -12.23
N LEU A 105 10.78 13.30 -11.30
CA LEU A 105 11.93 12.39 -11.35
C LEU A 105 11.71 11.20 -12.29
N ASN A 106 10.44 10.91 -12.65
CA ASN A 106 10.03 9.77 -13.50
C ASN A 106 9.04 10.25 -14.59
N PRO A 107 9.44 11.18 -15.46
CA PRO A 107 8.52 11.80 -16.44
C PRO A 107 7.95 10.78 -17.45
N GLU A 108 8.65 9.68 -17.69
CA GLU A 108 8.21 8.60 -18.60
C GLU A 108 7.02 7.80 -18.06
N LEU A 109 6.77 7.86 -16.74
CA LEU A 109 5.63 7.20 -16.07
C LEU A 109 4.44 8.16 -15.85
N ALA A 110 4.53 9.39 -16.31
CA ALA A 110 3.43 10.36 -16.24
C ALA A 110 2.45 10.18 -17.42
N PRO A 111 1.18 10.63 -17.31
CA PRO A 111 0.58 11.25 -16.12
C PRO A 111 0.07 10.24 -15.10
N ILE A 112 0.07 10.65 -13.83
CA ILE A 112 -0.60 9.98 -12.71
C ILE A 112 -1.36 11.07 -11.94
N ASP A 113 -2.62 10.83 -11.59
CA ASP A 113 -3.41 11.74 -10.78
C ASP A 113 -3.17 11.46 -9.29
N PHE A 114 -2.66 12.44 -8.54
CA PHE A 114 -2.47 12.31 -7.10
C PHE A 114 -3.41 13.22 -6.34
N LEU A 115 -4.14 12.64 -5.37
CA LEU A 115 -5.19 13.32 -4.63
C LEU A 115 -5.01 13.15 -3.12
N HIS A 116 -5.21 14.22 -2.36
CA HIS A 116 -5.34 14.15 -0.91
C HIS A 116 -6.74 13.66 -0.56
N SER A 117 -6.83 12.48 0.07
CA SER A 117 -8.11 11.88 0.46
C SER A 117 -7.93 10.93 1.64
N ASP A 118 -8.87 10.94 2.57
CA ASP A 118 -8.99 9.89 3.60
C ASP A 118 -9.78 8.72 3.01
N LEU A 119 -9.06 7.71 2.54
CA LEU A 119 -9.58 6.63 1.73
C LEU A 119 -10.34 7.19 0.50
N PHE A 120 -11.62 6.89 0.35
CA PHE A 120 -12.43 7.30 -0.79
C PHE A 120 -13.19 8.63 -0.60
N ALA A 121 -12.97 9.35 0.50
CA ALA A 121 -13.79 10.53 0.86
C ALA A 121 -13.81 11.62 -0.23
N ASP A 122 -12.68 11.87 -0.89
CA ASP A 122 -12.53 12.88 -1.94
C ASP A 122 -12.28 12.26 -3.33
N VAL A 123 -12.28 10.92 -3.44
CA VAL A 123 -12.09 10.23 -4.72
C VAL A 123 -13.32 10.44 -5.59
N PRO A 124 -13.15 10.96 -6.82
CA PRO A 124 -14.27 11.07 -7.77
C PRO A 124 -14.93 9.72 -7.97
N HIS A 125 -16.28 9.71 -8.08
CA HIS A 125 -17.01 8.48 -8.31
C HIS A 125 -16.61 7.87 -9.66
N ALA A 126 -15.82 6.81 -9.61
CA ALA A 126 -15.34 6.06 -10.77
C ALA A 126 -15.21 4.58 -10.37
N LEU A 127 -15.25 3.69 -11.34
CA LEU A 127 -15.00 2.27 -11.12
C LEU A 127 -13.55 1.98 -11.47
N PHE A 128 -12.87 1.20 -10.63
CA PHE A 128 -11.49 0.79 -10.85
C PHE A 128 -11.44 -0.70 -11.22
N ASP A 129 -10.56 -1.03 -12.18
CA ASP A 129 -10.30 -2.43 -12.56
C ASP A 129 -9.23 -3.08 -11.69
N LEU A 130 -8.33 -2.25 -11.14
CA LEU A 130 -7.25 -2.69 -10.27
C LEU A 130 -7.07 -1.72 -9.10
N ILE A 131 -7.10 -2.24 -7.89
CA ILE A 131 -6.80 -1.48 -6.67
C ILE A 131 -5.66 -2.16 -5.93
N VAL A 132 -4.65 -1.40 -5.55
CA VAL A 132 -3.59 -1.85 -4.66
C VAL A 132 -3.66 -1.05 -3.37
N PHE A 133 -3.50 -1.72 -2.23
CA PHE A 133 -3.58 -1.07 -0.93
C PHE A 133 -2.51 -1.63 0.02
N ASN A 134 -1.33 -1.04 -0.01
CA ASN A 134 -0.26 -1.33 0.95
C ASN A 134 -0.36 -0.38 2.15
N PHE A 135 -1.40 -0.58 2.96
CA PHE A 135 -1.58 0.26 4.15
C PHE A 135 -0.51 -0.03 5.21
N ASN A 136 -0.13 1.01 5.92
CA ASN A 136 0.81 0.86 7.03
C ASN A 136 0.11 0.27 8.26
N TYR A 137 0.49 -0.91 8.68
CA TYR A 137 -0.03 -1.62 9.86
C TYR A 137 0.89 -1.55 11.08
N TYR A 138 1.97 -0.78 11.01
CA TYR A 138 2.83 -0.59 12.18
C TYR A 138 2.13 0.34 13.19
N PRO A 139 1.95 -0.10 14.45
CA PRO A 139 1.50 0.81 15.49
C PRO A 139 2.48 1.97 15.58
N SER A 140 2.04 3.17 15.29
CA SER A 140 2.84 4.38 15.40
C SER A 140 2.09 5.37 16.28
N ASP A 141 2.80 6.24 16.95
CA ASP A 141 2.27 7.29 17.85
C ASP A 141 1.46 8.36 17.09
N GLY A 142 0.53 7.94 16.22
CA GLY A 142 -0.26 8.80 15.34
C GLY A 142 0.52 9.34 14.13
N LYS A 143 1.83 9.05 14.01
CA LYS A 143 2.58 9.30 12.79
C LYS A 143 2.11 8.35 11.69
N PHE A 144 1.96 8.86 10.47
CA PHE A 144 1.47 8.09 9.30
C PHE A 144 0.01 7.63 9.39
N GLY A 145 -0.82 8.28 10.24
CA GLY A 145 -2.26 8.04 10.31
C GLY A 145 -2.71 6.72 10.92
N LEU A 146 -1.82 6.04 11.61
CA LEU A 146 -2.18 4.83 12.31
C LEU A 146 -2.52 5.13 13.76
N ASN A 147 -3.69 4.68 14.13
CA ASN A 147 -4.11 4.60 15.52
C ASN A 147 -3.45 3.40 16.21
N GLU A 148 -3.57 3.31 17.53
CA GLU A 148 -3.06 2.19 18.34
C GLU A 148 -3.60 0.82 17.91
N ASP A 149 -4.69 0.78 17.12
CA ASP A 149 -5.34 -0.42 16.62
C ASP A 149 -4.64 -1.06 15.39
N GLY A 150 -3.47 -0.51 14.96
CA GLY A 150 -2.64 -1.11 13.92
C GLY A 150 -3.29 -1.16 12.54
N GLY A 151 -4.17 -0.22 12.22
CA GLY A 151 -4.81 -0.12 10.90
C GLY A 151 -6.05 -1.00 10.71
N ARG A 152 -6.54 -1.68 11.76
CA ARG A 152 -7.75 -2.50 11.67
C ARG A 152 -8.98 -1.67 11.30
N ASP A 153 -9.12 -0.48 11.86
CA ASP A 153 -10.21 0.43 11.54
C ASP A 153 -10.13 0.91 10.09
N ILE A 154 -8.92 1.20 9.61
CA ILE A 154 -8.68 1.59 8.22
C ILE A 154 -9.14 0.49 7.26
N LEU A 155 -8.82 -0.78 7.53
CA LEU A 155 -9.29 -1.90 6.70
C LEU A 155 -10.81 -2.03 6.70
N LYS A 156 -11.48 -1.88 7.84
CA LYS A 156 -12.94 -1.93 7.92
C LYS A 156 -13.58 -0.80 7.12
N ARG A 157 -13.05 0.42 7.26
CA ARG A 157 -13.50 1.58 6.51
C ARG A 157 -13.26 1.39 5.01
N PHE A 158 -12.09 0.87 4.62
CA PHE A 158 -11.77 0.53 3.23
C PHE A 158 -12.79 -0.46 2.67
N PHE A 159 -13.00 -1.62 3.32
CA PHE A 159 -13.96 -2.63 2.87
C PHE A 159 -15.41 -2.11 2.80
N HIS A 160 -15.77 -1.17 3.66
CA HIS A 160 -17.08 -0.54 3.62
C HIS A 160 -17.24 0.36 2.39
N GLN A 161 -16.25 1.21 2.13
CA GLN A 161 -16.30 2.26 1.10
C GLN A 161 -16.00 1.72 -0.31
N VAL A 162 -15.09 0.77 -0.46
CA VAL A 162 -14.62 0.28 -1.77
C VAL A 162 -15.74 -0.31 -2.63
N LYS A 163 -16.83 -0.74 -2.03
CA LYS A 163 -17.99 -1.35 -2.71
C LYS A 163 -18.60 -0.46 -3.80
N ASP A 164 -18.52 0.85 -3.63
CA ASP A 164 -19.08 1.84 -4.55
C ASP A 164 -18.11 2.16 -5.72
N TYR A 165 -16.89 1.62 -5.68
CA TYR A 165 -15.80 1.90 -6.62
C TYR A 165 -15.33 0.68 -7.40
N ILE A 166 -16.04 -0.45 -7.30
CA ILE A 166 -15.64 -1.73 -7.89
C ILE A 166 -16.78 -2.40 -8.65
N THR A 167 -16.39 -3.24 -9.62
CA THR A 167 -17.26 -4.22 -10.27
C THR A 167 -16.94 -5.63 -9.79
N GLU A 168 -17.63 -6.63 -10.30
CA GLU A 168 -17.31 -8.05 -10.09
C GLU A 168 -15.96 -8.49 -10.72
N HIS A 169 -15.42 -7.67 -11.64
CA HIS A 169 -14.16 -7.94 -12.33
C HIS A 169 -12.96 -7.22 -11.72
N THR A 170 -13.19 -6.34 -10.75
CA THR A 170 -12.12 -5.57 -10.09
C THR A 170 -11.18 -6.50 -9.33
N ARG A 171 -9.89 -6.32 -9.57
CA ARG A 171 -8.82 -6.99 -8.83
C ARG A 171 -8.36 -6.06 -7.69
N ILE A 172 -8.47 -6.51 -6.46
CA ILE A 172 -7.94 -5.77 -5.30
C ILE A 172 -6.83 -6.61 -4.69
N TYR A 173 -5.66 -6.01 -4.48
CA TYR A 173 -4.52 -6.67 -3.86
C TYR A 173 -4.09 -5.94 -2.59
N ILE A 174 -3.96 -6.69 -1.51
CA ILE A 174 -3.56 -6.18 -0.19
C ILE A 174 -2.43 -7.07 0.35
N PRO A 175 -1.22 -6.54 0.56
CA PRO A 175 -0.16 -7.27 1.24
C PRO A 175 -0.41 -7.30 2.74
N TYR A 176 0.05 -8.37 3.38
CA TYR A 176 -0.08 -8.56 4.82
C TYR A 176 1.13 -9.32 5.38
N SER A 177 1.49 -9.05 6.61
CA SER A 177 2.54 -9.77 7.33
C SER A 177 2.00 -10.32 8.65
N GLU A 178 2.21 -11.62 8.90
CA GLU A 178 1.79 -12.31 10.13
C GLU A 178 2.26 -11.65 11.42
N PHE A 179 3.37 -10.98 11.36
CA PHE A 179 3.97 -10.30 12.50
C PHE A 179 3.04 -9.23 13.11
N VAL A 180 2.10 -8.70 12.31
CA VAL A 180 1.11 -7.70 12.73
C VAL A 180 0.00 -8.29 13.61
N GLY A 181 -0.24 -9.58 13.50
CA GLY A 181 -1.23 -10.33 14.27
C GLY A 181 -2.59 -10.48 13.58
N GLU A 182 -3.25 -11.60 13.86
CA GLU A 182 -4.47 -12.06 13.21
C GLU A 182 -5.65 -11.05 13.25
N ALA A 183 -5.67 -10.17 14.23
CA ALA A 183 -6.73 -9.15 14.37
C ALA A 183 -6.72 -8.12 13.22
N HIS A 184 -5.60 -8.01 12.51
CA HIS A 184 -5.39 -7.07 11.40
C HIS A 184 -5.34 -7.77 10.04
N ASP A 185 -5.55 -9.09 10.03
CA ASP A 185 -5.51 -9.88 8.81
C ASP A 185 -6.74 -9.56 7.92
N PRO A 186 -6.54 -9.09 6.67
CA PRO A 186 -7.61 -8.85 5.71
C PRO A 186 -8.52 -10.06 5.51
N LYS A 187 -7.96 -11.28 5.61
CA LYS A 187 -8.71 -12.54 5.50
C LYS A 187 -9.74 -12.72 6.60
N ASN A 188 -9.48 -12.18 7.79
CA ASN A 188 -10.41 -12.25 8.92
C ASN A 188 -11.42 -11.09 8.93
N ILE A 189 -11.13 -9.98 8.26
CA ILE A 189 -11.96 -8.77 8.27
C ILE A 189 -12.87 -8.73 7.04
N GLY A 190 -12.35 -9.02 5.84
CA GLY A 190 -13.07 -8.90 4.58
C GLY A 190 -14.43 -9.62 4.51
N PRO A 191 -14.56 -10.85 5.04
CA PRO A 191 -15.83 -11.59 5.03
C PRO A 191 -16.98 -10.87 5.72
N ASP A 192 -16.72 -10.13 6.80
CA ASP A 192 -17.74 -9.34 7.52
C ASP A 192 -18.33 -8.22 6.64
N PHE A 193 -17.65 -7.87 5.55
CA PHE A 193 -18.06 -6.85 4.58
C PHE A 193 -18.50 -7.44 3.23
N GLY A 194 -18.65 -8.78 3.11
CA GLY A 194 -19.08 -9.43 1.88
C GLY A 194 -17.99 -9.57 0.83
N PHE A 195 -16.73 -9.74 1.27
CA PHE A 195 -15.61 -10.04 0.40
C PHE A 195 -15.04 -11.44 0.65
N SER A 196 -14.65 -12.11 -0.41
CA SER A 196 -13.78 -13.29 -0.36
C SER A 196 -12.33 -12.83 -0.43
N VAL A 197 -11.50 -13.31 0.49
CA VAL A 197 -10.09 -12.95 0.59
C VAL A 197 -9.24 -14.21 0.47
N THR A 198 -8.47 -14.32 -0.60
CA THR A 198 -7.65 -15.50 -0.92
C THR A 198 -6.19 -15.14 -1.04
N VAL A 199 -5.30 -16.09 -0.69
CA VAL A 199 -3.86 -15.92 -0.88
C VAL A 199 -3.52 -16.11 -2.36
N GLU A 200 -2.92 -15.11 -2.99
CA GLU A 200 -2.36 -15.18 -4.35
C GLU A 200 -0.89 -15.57 -4.31
N GLU A 201 -0.12 -14.99 -3.40
CA GLU A 201 1.29 -15.26 -3.24
C GLU A 201 1.70 -15.20 -1.77
N SER A 202 2.73 -15.94 -1.39
CA SER A 202 3.28 -15.91 -0.04
C SER A 202 4.79 -16.14 -0.04
N THR A 203 5.46 -15.55 0.94
CA THR A 203 6.88 -15.78 1.22
C THR A 203 7.12 -15.82 2.72
N VAL A 204 8.23 -16.39 3.14
CA VAL A 204 8.60 -16.47 4.56
C VAL A 204 10.00 -15.90 4.74
N ASN A 205 10.18 -15.08 5.73
CA ASN A 205 11.49 -14.61 6.17
C ASN A 205 11.63 -14.72 7.69
N HIS A 206 12.67 -14.12 8.25
CA HIS A 206 12.94 -14.10 9.68
C HIS A 206 11.88 -13.33 10.51
N ALA A 207 11.04 -12.51 9.88
CA ALA A 207 9.93 -11.78 10.53
C ALA A 207 8.58 -12.52 10.44
N GLY A 208 8.55 -13.73 9.86
CA GLY A 208 7.34 -14.54 9.67
C GLY A 208 6.90 -14.64 8.22
N ALA A 209 5.66 -15.07 8.02
CA ALA A 209 5.07 -15.18 6.70
C ALA A 209 4.51 -13.82 6.23
N HIS A 210 4.67 -13.59 4.94
CA HIS A 210 4.07 -12.46 4.22
C HIS A 210 3.17 -13.01 3.14
N TYR A 211 2.01 -12.40 2.99
CA TYR A 211 0.99 -12.79 2.03
C TYR A 211 0.63 -11.62 1.13
N ILE A 212 0.25 -11.92 -0.09
CA ILE A 212 -0.48 -11.01 -0.95
C ILE A 212 -1.86 -11.61 -1.12
N TYR A 213 -2.85 -10.89 -0.64
CA TYR A 213 -4.24 -11.28 -0.77
C TYR A 213 -4.87 -10.68 -2.01
N LYS A 214 -5.66 -11.50 -2.71
CA LYS A 214 -6.67 -11.05 -3.65
C LYS A 214 -8.01 -10.96 -2.93
N VAL A 215 -8.66 -9.83 -3.10
CA VAL A 215 -9.97 -9.53 -2.55
C VAL A 215 -10.95 -9.39 -3.69
N ILE A 216 -12.04 -10.13 -3.63
CA ILE A 216 -13.14 -10.07 -4.60
C ILE A 216 -14.47 -9.95 -3.86
N LYS A 217 -15.44 -9.33 -4.49
CA LYS A 217 -16.82 -9.27 -3.98
C LYS A 217 -17.39 -10.69 -3.94
N ALA A 218 -17.93 -11.11 -2.77
CA ALA A 218 -18.52 -12.43 -2.55
C ALA A 218 -19.93 -12.52 -3.15
#